data_da0d79ea284c214b14997463ce0d71dd
#
_entry.id   da0d79ea284c214b14997463ce0d71dd
#
_cell.length_a   1.000
_cell.length_b   1.000
_cell.length_c   1.000
_cell.angle_alpha   90.00
_cell.angle_beta   90.00
_cell.angle_gamma   90.00
#
_symmetry.space_group_name_H-M   'P 1'
#
loop_
_entity.id
_entity.type
_entity.pdbx_description
1 polymer ?
#
loop_
_entity_poly.entity_id
_entity_poly.type
_entity_poly.pdbx_seq_one_letter_code
_entity_poly.pdbx_strand_id
1 'polypeptide(L)'
;LLHLLTGLPLAQCVGRGTGLDDAGLQRKLAVLTQAVAAHPHVSAADPLQVLATFGGFEIAQISGAILRAAAHRMLVLVDGFIVSAALLV
;
A
#
# COMPACT_ATOMS: atom_id res chain seq x y z
N LEU A 1 -2.64 2.04 -1.06
CA LEU A 1 -2.29 1.91 0.35
C LEU A 1 -1.42 3.07 0.82
N LEU A 2 -0.16 3.15 0.41
CA LEU A 2 0.83 4.10 0.93
C LEU A 2 0.32 5.54 0.93
N HIS A 3 -0.19 6.02 -0.19
CA HIS A 3 -0.77 7.36 -0.34
C HIS A 3 -1.84 7.67 0.72
N LEU A 4 -2.81 6.77 0.90
CA LEU A 4 -3.91 6.97 1.84
C LEU A 4 -3.45 6.90 3.30
N LEU A 5 -2.59 5.93 3.65
CA LEU A 5 -2.15 5.73 5.03
C LEU A 5 -1.13 6.77 5.50
N THR A 6 -0.35 7.36 4.59
CA THR A 6 0.70 8.33 4.95
C THR A 6 0.35 9.78 4.64
N GLY A 7 -0.64 10.03 3.77
CA GLY A 7 -0.93 11.36 3.25
C GLY A 7 0.07 11.88 2.20
N LEU A 8 1.07 11.08 1.83
CA LEU A 8 2.04 11.47 0.80
C LEU A 8 1.35 11.60 -0.57
N PRO A 9 1.80 12.52 -1.44
CA PRO A 9 1.29 12.63 -2.81
C PRO A 9 1.37 11.29 -3.55
N LEU A 10 0.32 10.93 -4.29
CA LEU A 10 0.25 9.63 -4.99
C LEU A 10 1.47 9.40 -5.91
N ALA A 11 1.95 10.45 -6.57
CA ALA A 11 3.13 10.38 -7.43
C ALA A 11 4.41 9.95 -6.69
N GLN A 12 4.52 10.24 -5.40
CA GLN A 12 5.66 9.83 -4.57
C GLN A 12 5.52 8.38 -4.08
N CYS A 13 4.30 7.84 -4.12
CA CYS A 13 3.99 6.49 -3.68
C CYS A 13 4.05 5.45 -4.81
N VAL A 14 4.39 5.87 -6.03
CA VAL A 14 4.38 5.01 -7.23
C VAL A 14 5.79 4.87 -7.77
N GLY A 15 6.31 3.64 -7.75
CA GLY A 15 7.58 3.30 -8.37
C GLY A 15 7.41 2.78 -9.80
N ARG A 16 8.51 2.83 -10.57
CA ARG A 16 8.57 2.30 -11.95
C ARG A 16 8.40 0.78 -12.01
N GLY A 17 8.63 0.08 -10.90
CA GLY A 17 8.69 -1.38 -10.89
C GLY A 17 9.81 -1.89 -11.80
N THR A 18 9.62 -3.06 -12.40
CA THR A 18 10.57 -3.67 -13.31
C THR A 18 10.35 -3.18 -14.75
N GLY A 19 10.94 -2.03 -15.12
CA GLY A 19 11.09 -1.67 -16.53
C GLY A 19 10.00 -0.81 -17.16
N LEU A 20 9.17 -0.09 -16.40
CA LEU A 20 8.26 0.90 -16.97
C LEU A 20 9.03 2.11 -17.51
N ASP A 21 8.72 2.49 -18.75
CA ASP A 21 9.10 3.77 -19.33
C ASP A 21 8.29 4.94 -18.74
N ASP A 22 8.61 6.18 -19.12
CA ASP A 22 7.91 7.35 -18.60
C ASP A 22 6.41 7.36 -18.96
N ALA A 23 6.06 6.91 -20.18
CA ALA A 23 4.67 6.81 -20.61
C ALA A 23 3.89 5.76 -19.80
N GLY A 24 4.52 4.63 -19.50
CA GLY A 24 3.96 3.58 -18.64
C GLY A 24 3.74 4.06 -17.21
N LEU A 25 4.69 4.82 -16.66
CA LEU A 25 4.55 5.41 -15.33
C LEU A 25 3.39 6.41 -15.27
N GLN A 26 3.24 7.26 -16.30
CA GLN A 26 2.13 8.21 -16.38
C GLN A 26 0.77 7.50 -16.48
N ARG A 27 0.66 6.46 -17.30
CA ARG A 27 -0.57 5.64 -17.38
C ARG A 27 -0.90 4.99 -16.05
N LYS A 28 0.10 4.43 -15.37
CA LYS A 28 -0.06 3.83 -14.04
C LYS A 28 -0.58 4.86 -13.03
N LEU A 29 0.01 6.05 -13.01
CA LEU A 29 -0.40 7.12 -12.11
C LEU A 29 -1.84 7.57 -12.40
N ALA A 30 -2.22 7.72 -13.66
CA ALA A 30 -3.58 8.08 -14.06
C ALA A 30 -4.61 7.04 -13.58
N VAL A 31 -4.35 5.74 -13.77
CA VAL A 31 -5.22 4.65 -13.31
C VAL A 31 -5.36 4.66 -11.78
N LEU A 32 -4.26 4.83 -11.06
CA LEU A 32 -4.29 4.88 -9.58
C LEU A 32 -5.05 6.11 -9.07
N THR A 33 -4.92 7.26 -9.74
CA THR A 33 -5.69 8.47 -9.42
C THR A 33 -7.19 8.22 -9.59
N GLN A 34 -7.59 7.59 -10.70
CA GLN A 34 -8.99 7.22 -10.93
C GLN A 34 -9.50 6.22 -9.88
N ALA A 35 -8.69 5.24 -9.53
CA ALA A 35 -9.05 4.25 -8.50
C ALA A 35 -9.30 4.91 -7.14
N VAL A 36 -8.44 5.83 -6.72
CA VAL A 36 -8.65 6.58 -5.47
C VAL A 36 -9.90 7.44 -5.55
N ALA A 37 -10.11 8.16 -6.66
CA ALA A 37 -11.28 9.01 -6.86
C ALA A 37 -12.61 8.22 -6.89
N ALA A 38 -12.58 6.97 -7.33
CA ALA A 38 -13.75 6.08 -7.34
C ALA A 38 -14.18 5.61 -5.95
N HIS A 39 -13.31 5.77 -4.93
CA HIS A 39 -13.56 5.29 -3.57
C HIS A 39 -13.43 6.42 -2.53
N PRO A 40 -14.21 7.51 -2.65
CA PRO A 40 -14.08 8.69 -1.78
C PRO A 40 -14.47 8.43 -0.32
N HIS A 41 -15.15 7.30 -0.07
CA HIS A 41 -15.58 6.89 1.27
C HIS A 41 -14.48 6.18 2.07
N VAL A 42 -13.37 5.80 1.42
CA VAL A 42 -12.27 5.12 2.09
C VAL A 42 -11.40 6.14 2.82
N SER A 43 -11.32 6.00 4.13
CA SER A 43 -10.60 6.92 5.00
C SER A 43 -9.29 6.32 5.52
N ALA A 44 -8.26 7.15 5.62
CA ALA A 44 -7.02 6.81 6.31
C ALA A 44 -7.21 6.45 7.79
N ALA A 45 -8.33 6.86 8.39
CA ALA A 45 -8.68 6.52 9.77
C ALA A 45 -9.09 5.05 9.95
N ASP A 46 -9.34 4.33 8.84
CA ASP A 46 -9.63 2.90 8.84
C ASP A 46 -8.63 2.15 7.94
N PRO A 47 -7.46 1.77 8.46
CA PRO A 47 -6.43 1.07 7.70
C PRO A 47 -6.91 -0.26 7.12
N LEU A 48 -7.82 -0.97 7.81
CA LEU A 48 -8.36 -2.23 7.32
C LEU A 48 -9.28 -2.03 6.12
N GLN A 49 -10.06 -0.95 6.08
CA GLN A 49 -10.84 -0.58 4.90
C GLN A 49 -9.94 -0.19 3.73
N VAL A 50 -8.85 0.55 4.00
CA VAL A 50 -7.85 0.88 2.98
C VAL A 50 -7.22 -0.40 2.42
N LEU A 51 -6.86 -1.36 3.28
CA LEU A 51 -6.32 -2.66 2.87
C LEU A 51 -7.33 -3.45 2.04
N ALA A 52 -8.57 -3.54 2.49
CA ALA A 52 -9.63 -4.30 1.80
C ALA A 52 -9.94 -3.73 0.41
N THR A 53 -9.83 -2.41 0.23
CA THR A 53 -10.15 -1.73 -1.03
C THR A 53 -8.96 -1.70 -2.01
N PHE A 54 -7.77 -1.43 -1.52
CA PHE A 54 -6.58 -1.14 -2.34
C PHE A 54 -5.42 -2.11 -2.14
N GLY A 55 -5.55 -3.06 -1.22
CA GLY A 55 -4.54 -4.08 -0.97
C GLY A 55 -4.78 -5.34 -1.80
N GLY A 56 -3.77 -6.22 -1.79
CA GLY A 56 -3.88 -7.58 -2.30
C GLY A 56 -3.87 -8.59 -1.15
N PHE A 57 -4.18 -9.84 -1.45
CA PHE A 57 -4.16 -10.92 -0.45
C PHE A 57 -2.78 -11.13 0.16
N GLU A 58 -1.72 -10.93 -0.65
CA GLU A 58 -0.33 -11.01 -0.19
C GLU A 58 -0.02 -9.94 0.87
N ILE A 59 -0.49 -8.72 0.69
CA ILE A 59 -0.31 -7.63 1.65
C ILE A 59 -1.09 -7.94 2.93
N ALA A 60 -2.33 -8.41 2.82
CA ALA A 60 -3.15 -8.80 3.96
C ALA A 60 -2.51 -9.92 4.78
N GLN A 61 -1.95 -10.95 4.12
CA GLN A 61 -1.23 -12.03 4.79
C GLN A 61 0.02 -11.53 5.52
N ILE A 62 0.80 -10.66 4.88
CA ILE A 62 2.01 -10.08 5.48
C ILE A 62 1.63 -9.24 6.70
N SER A 63 0.61 -8.38 6.61
CA SER A 63 0.12 -7.58 7.74
C SER A 63 -0.30 -8.46 8.91
N GLY A 64 -1.09 -9.51 8.65
CA GLY A 64 -1.49 -10.48 9.67
C GLY A 64 -0.30 -11.22 10.30
N ALA A 65 0.69 -11.60 9.51
CA ALA A 65 1.91 -12.25 10.00
C ALA A 65 2.73 -11.32 10.89
N ILE A 66 2.88 -10.03 10.52
CA ILE A 66 3.57 -9.01 11.32
C ILE A 66 2.86 -8.81 12.65
N LEU A 67 1.53 -8.65 12.65
CA LEU A 67 0.74 -8.50 13.87
C LEU A 67 0.90 -9.72 14.79
N ARG A 68 0.87 -10.92 14.23
CA ARG A 68 1.05 -12.16 15.00
C ARG A 68 2.46 -12.27 15.59
N ALA A 69 3.48 -11.92 14.80
CA ALA A 69 4.86 -11.88 15.27
C ALA A 69 5.03 -10.89 16.44
N ALA A 70 4.46 -9.69 16.30
CA ALA A 70 4.49 -8.67 17.35
C ALA A 70 3.79 -9.16 18.64
N ALA A 71 2.64 -9.84 18.53
CA ALA A 71 1.94 -10.43 19.68
C ALA A 71 2.79 -11.49 20.41
N HIS A 72 3.67 -12.17 19.69
CA HIS A 72 4.64 -13.13 20.25
C HIS A 72 5.99 -12.52 20.61
N ARG A 73 6.11 -11.18 20.57
CA ARG A 73 7.36 -10.44 20.85
C ARG A 73 8.55 -10.89 19.98
N MET A 74 8.27 -11.29 18.76
CA MET A 74 9.29 -11.67 17.77
C MET A 74 9.88 -10.42 17.13
N LEU A 75 11.18 -10.45 16.84
CA LEU A 75 11.81 -9.44 16.00
C LEU A 75 11.38 -9.65 14.55
N VAL A 76 10.92 -8.59 13.90
CA VAL A 76 10.54 -8.60 12.47
C VAL A 76 11.52 -7.73 11.71
N LEU A 77 12.23 -8.31 10.75
CA LEU A 77 13.08 -7.58 9.82
C LEU A 77 12.27 -7.27 8.56
N VAL A 78 12.12 -5.98 8.28
CA VAL A 78 11.33 -5.47 7.15
C VAL A 78 12.28 -5.03 6.04
N ASP A 79 12.12 -5.62 4.87
CA ASP A 79 12.85 -5.25 3.66
C ASP A 79 11.91 -5.25 2.45
N GLY A 80 12.03 -4.19 1.65
CA GLY A 80 11.28 -4.03 0.41
C GLY A 80 9.98 -3.23 0.53
N PHE A 81 9.52 -2.75 -0.63
CA PHE A 81 8.41 -1.80 -0.75
C PHE A 81 7.07 -2.39 -0.30
N ILE A 82 6.76 -3.61 -0.74
CA ILE A 82 5.48 -4.27 -0.45
C ILE A 82 5.36 -4.58 1.04
N VAL A 83 6.42 -5.10 1.66
CA VAL A 83 6.43 -5.43 3.10
C VAL A 83 6.33 -4.16 3.94
N SER A 84 7.00 -3.08 3.53
CA SER A 84 6.88 -1.77 4.19
C SER A 84 5.45 -1.21 4.09
N ALA A 85 4.77 -1.39 2.96
CA ALA A 85 3.38 -1.00 2.81
C ALA A 85 2.43 -1.83 3.70
N ALA A 86 2.73 -3.13 3.88
CA ALA A 86 1.97 -4.01 4.77
C ALA A 86 2.15 -3.67 6.26
N LEU A 87 3.32 -3.14 6.63
CA LEU A 87 3.60 -2.71 8.01
C LEU A 87 2.80 -1.46 8.42
N LEU A 88 2.35 -0.65 7.46
CA LEU A 88 1.60 0.58 7.73
C LEU A 88 0.11 0.34 8.02
N VAL A 89 -0.39 -0.84 7.73
CA VAL A 89 -1.77 -1.26 8.03
C VAL A 89 -1.91 -1.62 9.51
#